data_0fecf613e7b75212522c05dcca2c992a
#
_entry.id   0fecf613e7b75212522c05dcca2c992a
#
_cell.length_a   1.000
_cell.length_b   1.000
_cell.length_c   1.000
_cell.angle_alpha   90.00
_cell.angle_beta   90.00
_cell.angle_gamma   90.00
#
_symmetry.space_group_name_H-M   'P 1'
#
loop_
_entity.id
_entity.type
_entity.pdbx_description
1 polymer ?
#
loop_
_entity_poly.entity_id
_entity_poly.type
_entity_poly.pdbx_seq_one_letter_code
_entity_poly.pdbx_strand_id
1 'polypeptide(L)'
;MRRNPSGALVGVVCVQMDPQMLDLEGNLVRSASAVRQAVEAGASFVVLPELVTSGYMFGSADELQAVALGVDDARLDVWRRALAGSGALLVAGIAERGQDGNVYNSAVMFDATGVVTVYRKINLWNREKRFFTPGRQAAPVIRTAHGMVGVLVCYDLEFPEMPRSLALRGADLLLVPTNWGLLQRPDGESAPQLLNARM
;
A
#
# COMPACT_ATOMS: atom_id res chain seq x y z
N MET A 1 -17.35 14.02 -3.84
CA MET A 1 -16.20 14.22 -4.74
C MET A 1 -15.56 15.56 -4.43
N ARG A 2 -14.38 15.58 -3.85
CA ARG A 2 -13.61 16.84 -3.71
C ARG A 2 -12.96 17.12 -5.07
N ARG A 3 -13.09 18.34 -5.54
CA ARG A 3 -12.37 18.82 -6.72
C ARG A 3 -10.98 19.27 -6.29
N ASN A 4 -9.96 19.00 -7.10
CA ASN A 4 -8.64 19.57 -6.87
C ASN A 4 -8.67 21.10 -7.02
N PRO A 5 -7.60 21.84 -6.67
CA PRO A 5 -7.56 23.30 -6.82
C PRO A 5 -7.86 23.81 -8.24
N SER A 6 -7.68 22.98 -9.26
CA SER A 6 -8.04 23.28 -10.66
C SER A 6 -9.49 22.92 -11.02
N GLY A 7 -10.27 22.36 -10.11
CA GLY A 7 -11.64 21.90 -10.36
C GLY A 7 -11.76 20.58 -11.12
N ALA A 8 -10.65 19.92 -11.46
CA ALA A 8 -10.63 18.64 -12.17
C ALA A 8 -11.04 17.47 -11.25
N LEU A 9 -11.67 16.45 -11.83
CA LEU A 9 -11.96 15.21 -11.14
C LEU A 9 -10.67 14.42 -10.90
N VAL A 10 -10.55 13.85 -9.69
CA VAL A 10 -9.45 12.97 -9.31
C VAL A 10 -9.97 11.52 -9.28
N GLY A 11 -9.48 10.70 -10.20
CA GLY A 11 -9.79 9.27 -10.25
C GLY A 11 -8.91 8.49 -9.27
N VAL A 12 -9.54 7.69 -8.40
CA VAL A 12 -8.82 6.77 -7.51
C VAL A 12 -9.27 5.35 -7.81
N VAL A 13 -8.31 4.47 -8.11
CA VAL A 13 -8.57 3.04 -8.33
C VAL A 13 -7.95 2.24 -7.19
N CYS A 14 -8.79 1.52 -6.45
CA CYS A 14 -8.35 0.52 -5.49
C CYS A 14 -8.38 -0.84 -6.19
N VAL A 15 -7.20 -1.43 -6.37
CA VAL A 15 -7.06 -2.75 -6.98
C VAL A 15 -7.31 -3.81 -5.92
N GLN A 16 -8.38 -4.57 -6.10
CA GLN A 16 -8.65 -5.74 -5.27
C GLN A 16 -8.11 -6.98 -5.97
N MET A 17 -7.11 -7.61 -5.38
CA MET A 17 -6.48 -8.82 -5.89
C MET A 17 -6.06 -9.74 -4.73
N ASP A 18 -5.81 -11.00 -5.04
CA ASP A 18 -5.32 -12.02 -4.11
C ASP A 18 -3.83 -12.31 -4.40
N PRO A 19 -2.90 -11.67 -3.68
CA PRO A 19 -1.48 -11.94 -3.84
C PRO A 19 -1.15 -13.37 -3.42
N GLN A 20 -0.57 -14.14 -4.34
CA GLN A 20 -0.19 -15.52 -4.05
C GLN A 20 1.04 -15.57 -3.13
N MET A 21 0.96 -16.42 -2.10
CA MET A 21 2.04 -16.56 -1.13
C MET A 21 3.35 -16.94 -1.79
N LEU A 22 4.41 -16.17 -1.50
CA LEU A 22 5.79 -16.38 -1.95
C LEU A 22 5.99 -16.34 -3.48
N ASP A 23 4.96 -16.07 -4.27
CA ASP A 23 5.02 -15.92 -5.73
C ASP A 23 5.37 -14.48 -6.13
N LEU A 24 6.59 -14.05 -5.78
CA LEU A 24 7.05 -12.67 -6.00
C LEU A 24 6.90 -12.23 -7.46
N GLU A 25 7.40 -13.02 -8.40
CA GLU A 25 7.40 -12.67 -9.82
C GLU A 25 5.98 -12.64 -10.41
N GLY A 26 5.15 -13.63 -10.08
CA GLY A 26 3.76 -13.66 -10.52
C GLY A 26 2.94 -12.50 -9.93
N ASN A 27 3.15 -12.17 -8.66
CA ASN A 27 2.49 -11.03 -8.01
C ASN A 27 2.89 -9.70 -8.67
N LEU A 28 4.17 -9.50 -8.98
CA LEU A 28 4.66 -8.32 -9.68
C LEU A 28 4.03 -8.19 -11.09
N VAL A 29 3.95 -9.27 -11.85
CA VAL A 29 3.35 -9.28 -13.19
C VAL A 29 1.84 -8.94 -13.11
N ARG A 30 1.10 -9.61 -12.22
CA ARG A 30 -0.35 -9.38 -12.04
C ARG A 30 -0.64 -7.95 -11.58
N SER A 31 0.09 -7.45 -10.59
CA SER A 31 -0.10 -6.10 -10.08
C SER A 31 0.26 -5.03 -11.11
N ALA A 32 1.35 -5.20 -11.87
CA ALA A 32 1.72 -4.28 -12.94
C ALA A 32 0.67 -4.24 -14.06
N SER A 33 0.04 -5.39 -14.39
CA SER A 33 -1.07 -5.43 -15.34
C SER A 33 -2.27 -4.64 -14.84
N ALA A 34 -2.63 -4.79 -13.55
CA ALA A 34 -3.73 -4.05 -12.94
C ALA A 34 -3.44 -2.53 -12.90
N VAL A 35 -2.18 -2.14 -12.62
CA VAL A 35 -1.77 -0.73 -12.66
C VAL A 35 -1.95 -0.15 -14.06
N ARG A 36 -1.51 -0.85 -15.12
CA ARG A 36 -1.72 -0.39 -16.50
C ARG A 36 -3.19 -0.17 -16.82
N GLN A 37 -4.05 -1.13 -16.49
CA GLN A 37 -5.50 -1.01 -16.71
C GLN A 37 -6.09 0.19 -15.97
N ALA A 38 -5.67 0.43 -14.72
CA ALA A 38 -6.11 1.59 -13.95
C ALA A 38 -5.66 2.92 -14.61
N VAL A 39 -4.43 2.98 -15.10
CA VAL A 39 -3.89 4.15 -15.82
C VAL A 39 -4.65 4.38 -17.13
N GLU A 40 -4.90 3.34 -17.90
CA GLU A 40 -5.69 3.41 -19.14
C GLU A 40 -7.14 3.88 -18.89
N ALA A 41 -7.70 3.54 -17.71
CA ALA A 41 -8.99 4.03 -17.25
C ALA A 41 -8.96 5.48 -16.71
N GLY A 42 -7.82 6.16 -16.75
CA GLY A 42 -7.66 7.56 -16.33
C GLY A 42 -7.47 7.76 -14.82
N ALA A 43 -6.96 6.76 -14.10
CA ALA A 43 -6.67 6.91 -12.68
C ALA A 43 -5.59 7.98 -12.43
N SER A 44 -5.83 8.86 -11.45
CA SER A 44 -4.82 9.75 -10.87
C SER A 44 -4.03 9.06 -9.75
N PHE A 45 -4.70 8.16 -9.03
CA PHE A 45 -4.11 7.33 -7.99
C PHE A 45 -4.51 5.88 -8.16
N VAL A 46 -3.54 4.98 -7.97
CA VAL A 46 -3.75 3.53 -7.91
C VAL A 46 -3.28 3.03 -6.56
N VAL A 47 -4.10 2.24 -5.87
CA VAL A 47 -3.74 1.63 -4.60
C VAL A 47 -3.77 0.12 -4.76
N LEU A 48 -2.63 -0.52 -4.54
CA LEU A 48 -2.48 -1.97 -4.48
C LEU A 48 -2.60 -2.47 -3.03
N PRO A 49 -2.88 -3.76 -2.82
CA PRO A 49 -2.93 -4.34 -1.48
C PRO A 49 -1.65 -4.18 -0.66
N GLU A 50 -1.78 -4.31 0.65
CA GLU A 50 -0.68 -4.55 1.58
C GLU A 50 0.02 -5.87 1.23
N LEU A 51 1.37 -5.87 1.26
CA LEU A 51 2.22 -7.03 0.95
C LEU A 51 1.88 -7.69 -0.41
N VAL A 52 1.54 -6.85 -1.40
CA VAL A 52 1.10 -7.30 -2.72
C VAL A 52 2.14 -8.14 -3.45
N THR A 53 3.44 -7.95 -3.16
CA THR A 53 4.52 -8.69 -3.80
C THR A 53 4.73 -10.09 -3.25
N SER A 54 4.36 -10.33 -1.99
CA SER A 54 4.77 -11.53 -1.24
C SER A 54 3.62 -12.40 -0.76
N GLY A 55 2.40 -11.84 -0.70
CA GLY A 55 1.32 -12.38 0.12
C GLY A 55 1.54 -12.04 1.60
N TYR A 56 0.55 -12.40 2.45
CA TYR A 56 0.47 -11.86 3.81
C TYR A 56 0.84 -12.88 4.92
N MET A 57 0.65 -14.18 4.69
CA MET A 57 0.70 -15.22 5.73
C MET A 57 2.02 -15.99 5.71
N PHE A 58 3.06 -15.48 6.37
CA PHE A 58 4.36 -16.17 6.47
C PHE A 58 4.36 -17.25 7.53
N GLY A 59 4.98 -18.40 7.22
CA GLY A 59 5.24 -19.51 8.13
C GLY A 59 6.53 -19.34 8.93
N SER A 60 7.55 -18.71 8.33
CA SER A 60 8.88 -18.50 8.92
C SER A 60 9.49 -17.15 8.53
N ALA A 61 10.56 -16.75 9.26
CA ALA A 61 11.37 -15.59 8.89
C ALA A 61 12.12 -15.80 7.57
N ASP A 62 12.52 -17.03 7.27
CA ASP A 62 13.25 -17.36 6.03
C ASP A 62 12.35 -17.17 4.80
N GLU A 63 11.06 -17.55 4.90
CA GLU A 63 10.09 -17.28 3.82
C GLU A 63 9.96 -15.78 3.56
N LEU A 64 9.84 -14.96 4.61
CA LEU A 64 9.78 -13.52 4.48
C LEU A 64 11.06 -12.96 3.86
N GLN A 65 12.23 -13.40 4.33
CA GLN A 65 13.52 -12.97 3.80
C GLN A 65 13.69 -13.31 2.31
N ALA A 66 13.16 -14.43 1.87
CA ALA A 66 13.27 -14.86 0.47
C ALA A 66 12.52 -13.93 -0.51
N VAL A 67 11.45 -13.28 -0.07
CA VAL A 67 10.59 -12.43 -0.91
C VAL A 67 10.66 -10.93 -0.57
N ALA A 68 11.45 -10.55 0.44
CA ALA A 68 11.62 -9.15 0.81
C ALA A 68 12.51 -8.43 -0.22
N LEU A 69 12.09 -7.22 -0.63
CA LEU A 69 12.73 -6.40 -1.65
C LEU A 69 13.28 -5.10 -1.06
N GLY A 70 14.46 -4.68 -1.51
CA GLY A 70 14.87 -3.28 -1.34
C GLY A 70 13.93 -2.36 -2.14
N VAL A 71 13.76 -1.14 -1.71
CA VAL A 71 12.93 -0.15 -2.44
C VAL A 71 13.54 0.26 -3.79
N ASP A 72 14.81 -0.02 -3.98
CA ASP A 72 15.61 0.18 -5.19
C ASP A 72 15.75 -1.10 -6.04
N ASP A 73 15.08 -2.18 -5.67
CA ASP A 73 15.13 -3.45 -6.42
C ASP A 73 14.58 -3.27 -7.84
N ALA A 74 15.37 -3.64 -8.84
CA ALA A 74 15.03 -3.46 -10.25
C ALA A 74 13.73 -4.21 -10.67
N ARG A 75 13.29 -5.22 -9.92
CA ARG A 75 12.01 -5.90 -10.16
C ARG A 75 10.81 -4.99 -9.96
N LEU A 76 10.90 -3.97 -9.10
CA LEU A 76 9.86 -2.96 -8.89
C LEU A 76 9.69 -2.02 -10.10
N ASP A 77 10.64 -1.99 -11.03
CA ASP A 77 10.54 -1.23 -12.28
C ASP A 77 9.34 -1.61 -13.16
N VAL A 78 8.74 -2.77 -12.94
CA VAL A 78 7.51 -3.17 -13.65
C VAL A 78 6.36 -2.18 -13.37
N TRP A 79 6.31 -1.63 -12.16
CA TRP A 79 5.32 -0.62 -11.78
C TRP A 79 5.65 0.75 -12.37
N ARG A 80 6.92 1.16 -12.32
CA ARG A 80 7.37 2.39 -12.98
C ARG A 80 7.05 2.38 -14.47
N ARG A 81 7.31 1.26 -15.16
CA ARG A 81 6.94 1.09 -16.58
C ARG A 81 5.42 1.11 -16.79
N ALA A 82 4.64 0.57 -15.86
CA ALA A 82 3.19 0.61 -15.94
C ALA A 82 2.60 2.03 -15.79
N LEU A 83 3.32 2.92 -15.10
CA LEU A 83 2.97 4.34 -14.93
C LEU A 83 3.51 5.24 -16.05
N ALA A 84 4.37 4.72 -16.95
CA ALA A 84 5.05 5.54 -17.95
C ALA A 84 4.07 6.31 -18.84
N GLY A 85 4.38 7.59 -19.08
CA GLY A 85 3.55 8.48 -19.90
C GLY A 85 2.26 8.96 -19.21
N SER A 86 2.01 8.59 -17.96
CA SER A 86 0.87 9.06 -17.16
C SER A 86 1.34 10.00 -16.04
N GLY A 87 0.43 10.84 -15.54
CA GLY A 87 0.63 11.60 -14.31
C GLY A 87 0.14 10.85 -13.06
N ALA A 88 -0.16 9.56 -13.18
CA ALA A 88 -0.70 8.76 -12.08
C ALA A 88 0.36 8.44 -11.02
N LEU A 89 -0.12 8.27 -9.78
CA LEU A 89 0.66 7.84 -8.64
C LEU A 89 0.16 6.47 -8.17
N LEU A 90 1.09 5.57 -7.88
CA LEU A 90 0.82 4.25 -7.32
C LEU A 90 1.24 4.22 -5.86
N VAL A 91 0.42 3.62 -4.99
CA VAL A 91 0.82 3.21 -3.65
C VAL A 91 0.66 1.70 -3.52
N ALA A 92 1.73 1.00 -3.20
CA ALA A 92 1.78 -0.46 -3.11
C ALA A 92 2.38 -0.91 -1.78
N GLY A 93 1.80 -1.95 -1.18
CA GLY A 93 2.36 -2.60 0.02
C GLY A 93 3.41 -3.65 -0.35
N ILE A 94 4.57 -3.61 0.26
CA ILE A 94 5.65 -4.59 0.06
C ILE A 94 6.25 -5.09 1.37
N ALA A 95 6.86 -6.27 1.35
CA ALA A 95 7.83 -6.68 2.35
C ALA A 95 9.16 -5.99 2.00
N GLU A 96 9.48 -4.91 2.72
CA GLU A 96 10.68 -4.10 2.47
C GLU A 96 11.89 -4.67 3.21
N ARG A 97 12.97 -4.95 2.50
CA ARG A 97 14.28 -5.20 3.08
C ARG A 97 14.98 -3.86 3.32
N GLY A 98 15.07 -3.45 4.57
CA GLY A 98 15.78 -2.23 4.97
C GLY A 98 17.29 -2.38 4.81
N GLN A 99 17.99 -1.25 4.66
CA GLN A 99 19.45 -1.20 4.61
C GLN A 99 20.11 -1.63 5.94
N ASP A 100 19.35 -1.63 7.02
CA ASP A 100 19.75 -2.10 8.35
C ASP A 100 19.59 -3.62 8.53
N GLY A 101 19.20 -4.34 7.46
CA GLY A 101 18.99 -5.79 7.46
C GLY A 101 17.65 -6.24 8.04
N ASN A 102 16.85 -5.33 8.60
CA ASN A 102 15.51 -5.63 9.06
C ASN A 102 14.51 -5.72 7.91
N VAL A 103 13.38 -6.41 8.14
CA VAL A 103 12.26 -6.42 7.18
C VAL A 103 11.10 -5.63 7.76
N TYR A 104 10.50 -4.80 6.92
CA TYR A 104 9.39 -3.92 7.25
C TYR A 104 8.17 -4.23 6.38
N ASN A 105 6.98 -4.07 6.94
CA ASN A 105 5.76 -3.99 6.17
C ASN A 105 5.61 -2.52 5.73
N SER A 106 5.77 -2.25 4.44
CA SER A 106 5.91 -0.88 3.94
C SER A 106 4.94 -0.57 2.82
N ALA A 107 4.45 0.67 2.80
CA ALA A 107 3.82 1.27 1.63
C ALA A 107 4.86 2.09 0.87
N VAL A 108 4.99 1.82 -0.42
CA VAL A 108 5.86 2.57 -1.32
C VAL A 108 5.01 3.31 -2.33
N MET A 109 5.23 4.62 -2.45
CA MET A 109 4.61 5.44 -3.47
C MET A 109 5.55 5.59 -4.66
N PHE A 110 5.02 5.36 -5.85
CA PHE A 110 5.72 5.49 -7.13
C PHE A 110 5.04 6.51 -8.03
N ASP A 111 5.85 7.15 -8.85
CA ASP A 111 5.45 7.79 -10.11
C ASP A 111 6.21 7.16 -11.28
N ALA A 112 6.07 7.74 -12.49
CA ALA A 112 6.77 7.27 -13.68
C ALA A 112 8.30 7.45 -13.61
N THR A 113 8.83 8.23 -12.66
CA THR A 113 10.27 8.46 -12.48
C THR A 113 10.89 7.54 -11.44
N GLY A 114 10.09 6.96 -10.53
CA GLY A 114 10.55 6.02 -9.53
C GLY A 114 9.84 6.16 -8.18
N VAL A 115 10.56 5.87 -7.10
CA VAL A 115 10.04 5.95 -5.73
C VAL A 115 9.92 7.41 -5.28
N VAL A 116 8.71 7.81 -4.91
CA VAL A 116 8.40 9.14 -4.37
C VAL A 116 8.58 9.18 -2.85
N THR A 117 8.09 8.16 -2.16
CA THR A 117 8.23 8.03 -0.70
C THR A 117 8.04 6.59 -0.25
N VAL A 118 8.55 6.28 0.93
CA VAL A 118 8.38 4.99 1.62
C VAL A 118 7.84 5.27 3.01
N TYR A 119 6.84 4.51 3.40
CA TYR A 119 6.32 4.52 4.77
C TYR A 119 6.35 3.12 5.34
N ARG A 120 7.02 2.94 6.46
CA ARG A 120 7.09 1.68 7.22
C ARG A 120 5.98 1.65 8.26
N LYS A 121 5.13 0.64 8.23
CA LYS A 121 4.01 0.43 9.17
C LYS A 121 4.48 0.51 10.61
N ILE A 122 3.85 1.37 11.40
CA ILE A 122 4.17 1.55 12.82
C ILE A 122 3.39 0.54 13.66
N ASN A 123 2.10 0.38 13.40
CA ASN A 123 1.23 -0.47 14.18
C ASN A 123 1.11 -1.84 13.52
N LEU A 124 1.98 -2.76 13.94
CA LEU A 124 1.97 -4.14 13.44
C LEU A 124 0.79 -4.92 14.02
N TRP A 125 0.05 -5.62 13.15
CA TRP A 125 -1.10 -6.40 13.54
C TRP A 125 -0.73 -7.86 13.84
N ASN A 126 -1.26 -8.41 14.95
CA ASN A 126 -1.20 -9.82 15.31
C ASN A 126 0.20 -10.47 15.08
N ARG A 127 0.29 -11.45 14.18
CA ARG A 127 1.51 -12.22 13.87
C ARG A 127 2.59 -11.40 13.15
N GLU A 128 2.26 -10.26 12.56
CA GLU A 128 3.27 -9.38 11.95
C GLU A 128 4.42 -9.06 12.90
N LYS A 129 4.12 -8.91 14.19
CA LYS A 129 5.13 -8.64 15.24
C LYS A 129 6.22 -9.71 15.38
N ARG A 130 6.01 -10.90 14.78
CA ARG A 130 7.00 -11.99 14.78
C ARG A 130 8.00 -11.87 13.62
N PHE A 131 7.64 -11.16 12.58
CA PHE A 131 8.32 -11.17 11.30
C PHE A 131 8.86 -9.80 10.91
N PHE A 132 8.11 -8.74 11.19
CA PHE A 132 8.42 -7.39 10.77
C PHE A 132 8.92 -6.53 11.93
N THR A 133 9.80 -5.60 11.60
CA THR A 133 10.21 -4.52 12.50
C THR A 133 9.25 -3.36 12.34
N PRO A 134 8.73 -2.74 13.43
CA PRO A 134 7.86 -1.58 13.32
C PRO A 134 8.62 -0.36 12.79
N GLY A 135 7.95 0.44 11.96
CA GLY A 135 8.42 1.75 11.54
C GLY A 135 8.57 2.71 12.72
N ARG A 136 9.43 3.72 12.56
CA ARG A 136 9.68 4.73 13.61
C ARG A 136 9.46 6.16 13.12
N GLN A 137 9.20 6.34 11.84
CA GLN A 137 8.98 7.66 11.24
C GLN A 137 7.49 7.94 11.11
N ALA A 138 7.11 9.20 11.33
CA ALA A 138 5.73 9.63 11.15
C ALA A 138 5.28 9.35 9.70
N ALA A 139 4.01 8.93 9.56
CA ALA A 139 3.41 8.70 8.26
C ALA A 139 3.49 9.96 7.38
N PRO A 140 3.87 9.85 6.10
CA PRO A 140 4.13 11.01 5.25
C PRO A 140 2.84 11.69 4.79
N VAL A 141 2.92 13.01 4.57
CA VAL A 141 1.95 13.78 3.79
C VAL A 141 2.71 14.38 2.61
N ILE A 142 2.33 14.00 1.40
CA ILE A 142 3.03 14.33 0.15
C ILE A 142 2.18 15.29 -0.67
N ARG A 143 2.79 16.36 -1.14
CA ARG A 143 2.17 17.26 -2.12
C ARG A 143 2.20 16.62 -3.50
N THR A 144 1.05 16.52 -4.14
CA THR A 144 0.90 16.01 -5.50
C THR A 144 0.20 17.03 -6.39
N ALA A 145 0.14 16.77 -7.69
CA ALA A 145 -0.66 17.56 -8.63
C ALA A 145 -2.17 17.51 -8.31
N HIS A 146 -2.60 16.53 -7.51
CA HIS A 146 -4.01 16.26 -7.22
C HIS A 146 -4.42 16.62 -5.77
N GLY A 147 -3.52 17.25 -5.00
CA GLY A 147 -3.73 17.61 -3.60
C GLY A 147 -2.70 16.98 -2.66
N MET A 148 -2.93 17.13 -1.37
CA MET A 148 -2.08 16.60 -0.31
C MET A 148 -2.51 15.17 0.03
N VAL A 149 -1.59 14.21 -0.04
CA VAL A 149 -1.87 12.79 0.14
C VAL A 149 -1.13 12.23 1.34
N GLY A 150 -1.85 11.63 2.28
CA GLY A 150 -1.30 10.86 3.39
C GLY A 150 -1.20 9.38 3.03
N VAL A 151 -0.18 8.68 3.53
CA VAL A 151 0.01 7.25 3.33
C VAL A 151 0.06 6.53 4.67
N LEU A 152 -0.73 5.47 4.80
CA LEU A 152 -0.74 4.54 5.95
C LEU A 152 -0.70 3.09 5.43
N VAL A 153 -0.61 2.11 6.34
CA VAL A 153 -0.76 0.69 6.01
C VAL A 153 -1.80 0.06 6.93
N CYS A 154 -2.91 -0.41 6.34
CA CYS A 154 -3.90 -1.31 6.95
C CYS A 154 -4.24 -0.94 8.40
N TYR A 155 -3.74 -1.71 9.38
CA TYR A 155 -4.01 -1.59 10.82
C TYR A 155 -3.65 -0.22 11.41
N ASP A 156 -2.74 0.55 10.80
CA ASP A 156 -2.48 1.94 11.24
C ASP A 156 -3.75 2.80 11.21
N LEU A 157 -4.67 2.52 10.27
CA LEU A 157 -5.91 3.29 10.13
C LEU A 157 -6.87 3.10 11.31
N GLU A 158 -6.73 2.01 12.08
CA GLU A 158 -7.57 1.73 13.26
C GLU A 158 -7.20 2.56 14.49
N PHE A 159 -6.05 3.21 14.48
CA PHE A 159 -5.62 4.13 15.53
C PHE A 159 -6.04 5.55 15.14
N PRO A 160 -7.02 6.18 15.83
CA PRO A 160 -7.55 7.49 15.44
C PRO A 160 -6.48 8.58 15.35
N GLU A 161 -5.38 8.43 16.08
CA GLU A 161 -4.26 9.36 16.09
C GLU A 161 -3.55 9.41 14.72
N MET A 162 -3.49 8.27 14.02
CA MET A 162 -2.79 8.16 12.76
C MET A 162 -3.48 8.97 11.64
N PRO A 163 -4.73 8.71 11.25
CA PRO A 163 -5.42 9.51 10.24
C PRO A 163 -5.63 10.96 10.71
N ARG A 164 -5.88 11.20 12.02
CA ARG A 164 -6.00 12.54 12.56
C ARG A 164 -4.72 13.35 12.38
N SER A 165 -3.56 12.76 12.68
CA SER A 165 -2.26 13.42 12.48
C SER A 165 -2.05 13.83 11.01
N LEU A 166 -2.39 12.96 10.06
CA LEU A 166 -2.30 13.27 8.62
C LEU A 166 -3.26 14.38 8.21
N ALA A 167 -4.50 14.34 8.69
CA ALA A 167 -5.51 15.37 8.42
C ALA A 167 -5.08 16.75 8.97
N LEU A 168 -4.53 16.81 10.20
CA LEU A 168 -4.02 18.05 10.80
C LEU A 168 -2.79 18.60 10.04
N ARG A 169 -2.03 17.74 9.37
CA ARG A 169 -0.91 18.10 8.50
C ARG A 169 -1.36 18.44 7.08
N GLY A 170 -2.67 18.49 6.83
CA GLY A 170 -3.27 18.97 5.61
C GLY A 170 -3.51 17.90 4.54
N ALA A 171 -3.53 16.61 4.89
CA ALA A 171 -3.89 15.57 3.94
C ALA A 171 -5.35 15.72 3.48
N ASP A 172 -5.56 15.78 2.16
CA ASP A 172 -6.87 15.81 1.52
C ASP A 172 -7.40 14.39 1.27
N LEU A 173 -6.48 13.42 1.09
CA LEU A 173 -6.75 12.03 0.77
C LEU A 173 -5.78 11.12 1.51
N LEU A 174 -6.26 9.97 1.97
CA LEU A 174 -5.43 8.91 2.53
C LEU A 174 -5.41 7.72 1.58
N LEU A 175 -4.22 7.24 1.23
CA LEU A 175 -3.99 6.03 0.44
C LEU A 175 -3.44 4.95 1.37
N VAL A 176 -4.18 3.85 1.51
CA VAL A 176 -3.92 2.85 2.55
C VAL A 176 -3.91 1.45 1.94
N PRO A 177 -2.75 0.94 1.48
CA PRO A 177 -2.59 -0.47 1.17
C PRO A 177 -3.09 -1.34 2.33
N THR A 178 -3.98 -2.27 2.02
CA THR A 178 -4.69 -3.03 3.05
C THR A 178 -4.87 -4.49 2.63
N ASN A 179 -4.76 -5.38 3.60
CA ASN A 179 -5.13 -6.78 3.50
C ASN A 179 -5.94 -7.16 4.74
N TRP A 180 -7.25 -6.87 4.72
CA TRP A 180 -8.14 -7.21 5.83
C TRP A 180 -8.66 -8.62 5.68
N GLY A 181 -8.56 -9.38 6.78
CA GLY A 181 -9.14 -10.70 6.87
C GLY A 181 -10.67 -10.69 6.81
N LEU A 182 -11.23 -11.82 6.42
CA LEU A 182 -12.66 -12.08 6.56
C LEU A 182 -12.95 -12.52 7.99
N LEU A 183 -13.98 -11.96 8.62
CA LEU A 183 -14.52 -12.52 9.85
C LEU A 183 -15.41 -13.72 9.47
N GLN A 184 -15.09 -14.89 10.03
CA GLN A 184 -16.04 -15.99 9.99
C GLN A 184 -17.20 -15.70 10.94
N ARG A 185 -18.41 -15.68 10.41
CA ARG A 185 -19.62 -15.62 11.22
C ARG A 185 -19.94 -16.99 11.81
N PRO A 186 -20.70 -17.04 12.94
CA PRO A 186 -21.12 -18.32 13.53
C PRO A 186 -21.94 -19.21 12.58
N ASP A 187 -22.58 -18.63 11.55
CA ASP A 187 -23.34 -19.31 10.50
C ASP A 187 -22.48 -19.85 9.35
N GLY A 188 -21.15 -19.69 9.43
CA GLY A 188 -20.22 -20.14 8.40
C GLY A 188 -20.07 -19.18 7.20
N GLU A 189 -20.81 -18.08 7.16
CA GLU A 189 -20.60 -17.04 6.18
C GLU A 189 -19.37 -16.20 6.50
N SER A 190 -18.60 -15.87 5.46
CA SER A 190 -17.48 -14.93 5.58
C SER A 190 -17.96 -13.52 5.28
N ALA A 191 -17.66 -12.58 6.17
CA ALA A 191 -17.91 -11.16 5.92
C ALA A 191 -16.59 -10.38 6.01
N PRO A 192 -16.41 -9.31 5.21
CA PRO A 192 -15.32 -8.38 5.41
C PRO A 192 -15.32 -7.91 6.86
N GLN A 193 -14.16 -7.83 7.46
CA GLN A 193 -14.02 -7.20 8.77
C GLN A 193 -14.37 -5.72 8.59
N LEU A 194 -15.62 -5.36 8.91
CA LEU A 194 -16.05 -3.97 8.96
C LEU A 194 -15.43 -3.33 10.20
N LEU A 195 -14.15 -3.00 10.09
CA LEU A 195 -13.47 -2.19 11.07
C LEU A 195 -13.93 -0.75 10.85
N ASN A 196 -14.65 -0.27 11.86
CA ASN A 196 -14.89 1.16 12.06
C ASN A 196 -15.79 1.90 11.07
N ALA A 197 -16.84 1.27 10.56
CA ALA A 197 -17.98 2.03 10.03
C ALA A 197 -18.71 2.85 11.13
N ARG A 198 -18.15 2.90 12.35
CA ARG A 198 -18.74 3.58 13.53
C ARG A 198 -17.86 4.69 14.11
N MET A 199 -16.86 5.17 13.37
CA MET A 199 -16.15 6.40 13.75
C MET A 199 -16.53 7.58 12.88
#